data_ba8d251e1a896bfc631a5b5b5a561c5d
#
_entry.id   ba8d251e1a896bfc631a5b5b5a561c5d
#
_cell.length_a   1.000
_cell.length_b   1.000
_cell.length_c   1.000
_cell.angle_alpha   90.00
_cell.angle_beta   90.00
_cell.angle_gamma   90.00
#
_symmetry.space_group_name_H-M   'P 1'
#
loop_
_entity.id
_entity.type
_entity.pdbx_description
1 polymer ?
#
loop_
_entity_poly.entity_id
_entity_poly.type
_entity_poly.pdbx_seq_one_letter_code
_entity_poly.pdbx_strand_id
1 'polypeptide(L)'
;KITASDIDDLALGAVFLATGGGGDPYLPTLIAKETLAQTGGVMLIDAQSLDDDAFVVPVGGVGAPTVSLELLPSVDEASKVLDRYEALVGRPITAVASFEIGGGNSLMPLMAAAVRGLPVVDGDGMGRAFPEAQMMSYAIAGVRPTPALAMDYAGNTAVFETSDTTTYEHHIRAFAAAAGGMITVAEHSMSGAQIKASVIPSTVSFSLKLGRLLRDQRGPIDDVLPALRLLFADSVYGSVHKIFSGKVSSKSTRTVGGYDVGDLSIEDFDDPQRVCSITIKNEYLVATVNHRPLAMVPDLIVVVDAE
;
A
#
# COMPACT_ATOMS: atom_id res chain seq x y z
N LYS A 1 0.13 -19.37 -5.00
CA LYS A 1 1.35 -19.26 -4.20
C LYS A 1 2.23 -18.18 -4.81
N ILE A 2 2.76 -17.27 -4.00
CA ILE A 2 3.75 -16.25 -4.36
C ILE A 2 5.13 -16.77 -3.97
N THR A 3 6.10 -16.62 -4.88
CA THR A 3 7.48 -17.09 -4.69
C THR A 3 8.46 -15.92 -4.93
N ALA A 4 9.74 -16.13 -4.62
CA ALA A 4 10.79 -15.14 -4.85
C ALA A 4 10.83 -14.61 -6.31
N SER A 5 10.50 -15.47 -7.29
CA SER A 5 10.46 -15.08 -8.72
C SER A 5 9.31 -14.15 -9.10
N ASP A 6 8.28 -14.03 -8.26
CA ASP A 6 7.12 -13.19 -8.52
C ASP A 6 7.28 -11.77 -7.96
N ILE A 7 8.26 -11.56 -7.07
CA ILE A 7 8.35 -10.33 -6.26
C ILE A 7 8.69 -9.09 -7.08
N ASP A 8 9.56 -9.19 -8.08
CA ASP A 8 9.88 -8.05 -8.94
C ASP A 8 8.63 -7.56 -9.70
N ASP A 9 7.85 -8.49 -10.23
CA ASP A 9 6.61 -8.17 -10.93
C ASP A 9 5.56 -7.58 -9.98
N LEU A 10 5.40 -8.19 -8.80
CA LEU A 10 4.46 -7.70 -7.80
C LEU A 10 4.83 -6.28 -7.35
N ALA A 11 6.11 -6.02 -7.08
CA ALA A 11 6.60 -4.70 -6.70
C ALA A 11 6.38 -3.66 -7.80
N LEU A 12 6.62 -4.00 -9.05
CA LEU A 12 6.37 -3.10 -10.19
C LEU A 12 4.89 -2.72 -10.31
N GLY A 13 3.98 -3.70 -10.20
CA GLY A 13 2.55 -3.43 -10.16
C GLY A 13 2.12 -2.62 -8.94
N ALA A 14 2.71 -2.89 -7.75
CA ALA A 14 2.43 -2.16 -6.52
C ALA A 14 2.86 -0.68 -6.61
N VAL A 15 3.98 -0.37 -7.27
CA VAL A 15 4.40 1.03 -7.54
C VAL A 15 3.37 1.76 -8.39
N PHE A 16 2.83 1.10 -9.41
CA PHE A 16 1.78 1.69 -10.25
C PHE A 16 0.52 1.98 -9.42
N LEU A 17 0.10 1.03 -8.59
CA LEU A 17 -1.08 1.17 -7.73
C LEU A 17 -0.84 2.11 -6.54
N ALA A 18 0.41 2.39 -6.18
CA ALA A 18 0.78 3.26 -5.06
C ALA A 18 0.37 4.73 -5.25
N THR A 19 0.17 5.17 -6.51
CA THR A 19 -0.25 6.55 -6.79
C THR A 19 0.63 7.61 -6.09
N GLY A 20 1.95 7.35 -6.08
CA GLY A 20 2.97 8.23 -5.52
C GLY A 20 3.33 7.99 -4.04
N GLY A 21 2.64 7.07 -3.36
CA GLY A 21 2.88 6.76 -1.93
C GLY A 21 3.24 5.29 -1.67
N GLY A 22 2.88 4.78 -0.50
CA GLY A 22 3.09 3.37 -0.11
C GLY A 22 4.55 2.97 0.20
N GLY A 23 5.49 3.92 0.17
CA GLY A 23 6.92 3.70 0.42
C GLY A 23 7.70 3.15 -0.78
N ASP A 24 9.01 3.38 -0.81
CA ASP A 24 9.91 2.85 -1.84
C ASP A 24 9.98 1.32 -1.74
N PRO A 25 9.68 0.58 -2.81
CA PRO A 25 9.69 -0.88 -2.77
C PRO A 25 11.08 -1.49 -2.97
N TYR A 26 12.14 -0.73 -3.28
CA TYR A 26 13.43 -1.29 -3.67
C TYR A 26 14.02 -2.22 -2.60
N LEU A 27 14.23 -1.71 -1.38
CA LEU A 27 14.76 -2.52 -0.27
C LEU A 27 13.76 -3.61 0.17
N PRO A 28 12.47 -3.33 0.36
CA PRO A 28 11.49 -4.37 0.64
C PRO A 28 11.46 -5.48 -0.41
N THR A 29 11.66 -5.17 -1.71
CA THR A 29 11.74 -6.17 -2.78
C THR A 29 12.92 -7.12 -2.57
N LEU A 30 14.11 -6.60 -2.27
CA LEU A 30 15.30 -7.44 -2.02
C LEU A 30 15.09 -8.36 -0.82
N ILE A 31 14.56 -7.82 0.27
CA ILE A 31 14.28 -8.57 1.49
C ILE A 31 13.21 -9.63 1.25
N ALA A 32 12.12 -9.27 0.55
CA ALA A 32 11.04 -10.20 0.24
C ALA A 32 11.52 -11.37 -0.64
N LYS A 33 12.36 -11.12 -1.64
CA LYS A 33 12.96 -12.18 -2.47
C LYS A 33 13.75 -13.16 -1.63
N GLU A 34 14.61 -12.66 -0.77
CA GLU A 34 15.42 -13.49 0.13
C GLU A 34 14.53 -14.29 1.10
N THR A 35 13.58 -13.62 1.76
CA THR A 35 12.64 -14.25 2.70
C THR A 35 11.84 -15.36 2.02
N LEU A 36 11.27 -15.09 0.83
CA LEU A 36 10.48 -16.09 0.14
C LEU A 36 11.32 -17.22 -0.48
N ALA A 37 12.59 -16.96 -0.81
CA ALA A 37 13.52 -18.00 -1.23
C ALA A 37 13.82 -18.97 -0.07
N GLN A 38 14.06 -18.46 1.14
CA GLN A 38 14.35 -19.26 2.34
C GLN A 38 13.12 -20.04 2.83
N THR A 39 11.92 -19.45 2.77
CA THR A 39 10.68 -20.07 3.26
C THR A 39 9.95 -20.92 2.21
N GLY A 40 10.41 -20.85 0.95
CA GLY A 40 9.76 -21.52 -0.18
C GLY A 40 8.50 -20.82 -0.69
N GLY A 41 8.28 -19.57 -0.28
CA GLY A 41 7.15 -18.72 -0.72
C GLY A 41 5.96 -18.74 0.24
N VAL A 42 4.94 -17.93 -0.07
CA VAL A 42 3.73 -17.72 0.75
C VAL A 42 2.46 -18.10 -0.02
N MET A 43 1.47 -18.64 0.67
CA MET A 43 0.16 -18.95 0.07
C MET A 43 -0.70 -17.69 0.01
N LEU A 44 -1.18 -17.37 -1.19
CA LEU A 44 -2.20 -16.36 -1.41
C LEU A 44 -3.56 -17.06 -1.44
N ILE A 45 -4.52 -16.59 -0.67
CA ILE A 45 -5.85 -17.20 -0.54
C ILE A 45 -6.95 -16.18 -0.82
N ASP A 46 -8.05 -16.64 -1.39
CA ASP A 46 -9.26 -15.83 -1.51
C ASP A 46 -9.88 -15.62 -0.12
N ALA A 47 -10.28 -14.39 0.19
CA ALA A 47 -10.97 -14.08 1.45
C ALA A 47 -12.23 -14.96 1.64
N GLN A 48 -12.94 -15.29 0.56
CA GLN A 48 -14.14 -16.15 0.62
C GLN A 48 -13.84 -17.59 1.07
N SER A 49 -12.58 -18.04 0.99
CA SER A 49 -12.17 -19.37 1.44
C SER A 49 -11.92 -19.50 2.95
N LEU A 50 -11.89 -18.37 3.67
CA LEU A 50 -11.71 -18.35 5.11
C LEU A 50 -12.97 -18.81 5.85
N ASP A 51 -12.80 -19.44 7.01
CA ASP A 51 -13.91 -19.66 7.96
C ASP A 51 -14.36 -18.32 8.54
N ASP A 52 -15.64 -18.18 8.87
CA ASP A 52 -16.20 -16.91 9.38
C ASP A 52 -15.58 -16.47 10.71
N ASP A 53 -15.11 -17.42 11.51
CA ASP A 53 -14.43 -17.19 12.78
C ASP A 53 -12.90 -17.14 12.64
N ALA A 54 -12.32 -17.21 11.45
CA ALA A 54 -10.89 -17.01 11.23
C ALA A 54 -10.44 -15.68 11.88
N PHE A 55 -9.20 -15.62 12.34
CA PHE A 55 -8.64 -14.38 12.89
C PHE A 55 -7.60 -13.80 11.93
N VAL A 56 -7.99 -12.72 11.25
CA VAL A 56 -7.18 -12.07 10.23
C VAL A 56 -6.60 -10.78 10.79
N VAL A 57 -5.30 -10.58 10.60
CA VAL A 57 -4.59 -9.39 11.11
C VAL A 57 -3.87 -8.70 9.96
N PRO A 58 -4.29 -7.47 9.62
CA PRO A 58 -3.54 -6.62 8.72
C PRO A 58 -2.25 -6.13 9.37
N VAL A 59 -1.17 -6.06 8.57
CA VAL A 59 0.13 -5.54 9.00
C VAL A 59 0.75 -4.69 7.90
N GLY A 60 1.41 -3.60 8.29
CA GLY A 60 2.07 -2.69 7.35
C GLY A 60 2.87 -1.61 8.05
N GLY A 61 3.48 -0.72 7.27
CA GLY A 61 4.21 0.44 7.74
C GLY A 61 3.33 1.69 7.79
N VAL A 62 3.52 2.51 8.80
CA VAL A 62 2.88 3.82 8.96
C VAL A 62 3.95 4.88 9.14
N GLY A 63 3.91 5.94 8.33
CA GLY A 63 4.89 7.03 8.41
C GLY A 63 4.94 7.88 7.15
N ALA A 64 6.01 8.68 7.02
CA ALA A 64 6.29 9.47 5.83
C ALA A 64 7.14 8.64 4.85
N PRO A 65 6.70 8.49 3.58
CA PRO A 65 7.42 7.65 2.59
C PRO A 65 8.90 8.02 2.39
N THR A 66 9.27 9.29 2.51
CA THR A 66 10.66 9.74 2.38
C THR A 66 11.57 9.21 3.47
N VAL A 67 11.04 8.93 4.66
CA VAL A 67 11.82 8.38 5.79
C VAL A 67 12.26 6.95 5.52
N SER A 68 11.46 6.18 4.80
CA SER A 68 11.80 4.79 4.45
C SER A 68 13.05 4.65 3.57
N LEU A 69 13.48 5.75 2.91
CA LEU A 69 14.72 5.78 2.14
C LEU A 69 15.98 5.83 3.03
N GLU A 70 15.85 6.34 4.25
CA GLU A 70 16.97 6.54 5.18
C GLU A 70 17.06 5.43 6.24
N LEU A 71 15.94 4.76 6.53
CA LEU A 71 15.86 3.66 7.49
C LEU A 71 15.92 2.31 6.79
N LEU A 72 16.93 1.51 7.11
CA LEU A 72 17.00 0.14 6.61
C LEU A 72 15.93 -0.72 7.34
N PRO A 73 14.96 -1.29 6.60
CA PRO A 73 13.97 -2.16 7.20
C PRO A 73 14.62 -3.46 7.67
N SER A 74 14.18 -3.98 8.82
CA SER A 74 14.57 -5.31 9.27
C SER A 74 13.68 -6.39 8.65
N VAL A 75 14.27 -7.54 8.33
CA VAL A 75 13.58 -8.70 7.71
C VAL A 75 12.41 -9.19 8.57
N ASP A 76 12.50 -9.02 9.89
CA ASP A 76 11.61 -9.65 10.86
C ASP A 76 10.69 -8.65 11.60
N GLU A 77 10.73 -7.36 11.26
CA GLU A 77 9.88 -6.36 11.94
C GLU A 77 8.40 -6.72 11.93
N ALA A 78 7.86 -6.98 10.74
CA ALA A 78 6.45 -7.29 10.59
C ALA A 78 6.06 -8.61 11.26
N SER A 79 6.91 -9.65 11.23
CA SER A 79 6.65 -10.91 11.93
C SER A 79 6.70 -10.73 13.45
N LYS A 80 7.64 -9.94 13.97
CA LYS A 80 7.73 -9.62 15.40
C LYS A 80 6.52 -8.84 15.90
N VAL A 81 6.00 -7.91 15.09
CA VAL A 81 4.78 -7.18 15.42
C VAL A 81 3.60 -8.15 15.52
N LEU A 82 3.46 -9.08 14.57
CA LEU A 82 2.40 -10.10 14.62
C LEU A 82 2.54 -11.04 15.82
N ASP A 83 3.77 -11.46 16.19
CA ASP A 83 4.01 -12.30 17.38
C ASP A 83 3.56 -11.59 18.66
N ARG A 84 3.93 -10.32 18.80
CA ARG A 84 3.52 -9.50 19.96
C ARG A 84 2.04 -9.20 19.96
N TYR A 85 1.45 -8.99 18.79
CA TYR A 85 0.02 -8.76 18.65
C TYR A 85 -0.80 -9.99 19.03
N GLU A 86 -0.38 -11.17 18.56
CA GLU A 86 -1.00 -12.46 18.95
C GLU A 86 -0.94 -12.69 20.46
N ALA A 87 0.20 -12.39 21.08
CA ALA A 87 0.36 -12.48 22.53
C ALA A 87 -0.52 -11.45 23.27
N LEU A 88 -0.68 -10.22 22.74
CA LEU A 88 -1.52 -9.18 23.31
C LEU A 88 -3.01 -9.58 23.32
N VAL A 89 -3.49 -10.12 22.19
CA VAL A 89 -4.91 -10.47 22.01
C VAL A 89 -5.23 -11.84 22.59
N GLY A 90 -4.23 -12.72 22.74
CA GLY A 90 -4.41 -14.10 23.26
C GLY A 90 -5.13 -15.01 22.30
N ARG A 91 -5.07 -14.74 20.98
CA ARG A 91 -5.75 -15.51 19.94
C ARG A 91 -4.79 -15.75 18.77
N PRO A 92 -4.62 -17.02 18.30
CA PRO A 92 -3.74 -17.33 17.18
C PRO A 92 -4.24 -16.71 15.88
N ILE A 93 -3.30 -16.13 15.11
CA ILE A 93 -3.56 -15.53 13.80
C ILE A 93 -3.75 -16.65 12.78
N THR A 94 -4.83 -16.59 12.00
CA THR A 94 -5.15 -17.57 10.96
C THR A 94 -4.63 -17.15 9.59
N ALA A 95 -4.68 -15.85 9.28
CA ALA A 95 -4.21 -15.27 8.02
C ALA A 95 -3.76 -13.82 8.22
N VAL A 96 -2.89 -13.38 7.33
CA VAL A 96 -2.40 -12.00 7.28
C VAL A 96 -3.10 -11.26 6.14
N ALA A 97 -3.36 -9.96 6.31
CA ALA A 97 -3.89 -9.09 5.27
C ALA A 97 -2.99 -7.86 5.07
N SER A 98 -3.19 -7.14 3.96
CA SER A 98 -2.53 -5.88 3.70
C SER A 98 -3.41 -4.68 4.08
N PHE A 99 -2.80 -3.59 4.51
CA PHE A 99 -3.47 -2.29 4.60
C PHE A 99 -3.80 -1.78 3.20
N GLU A 100 -2.77 -1.78 2.35
CA GLU A 100 -2.77 -1.22 1.02
C GLU A 100 -1.90 -2.05 0.08
N ILE A 101 -2.25 -2.05 -1.19
CA ILE A 101 -1.47 -2.72 -2.23
C ILE A 101 -0.33 -1.84 -2.76
N GLY A 102 -0.21 -0.59 -2.30
CA GLY A 102 0.75 0.37 -2.81
C GLY A 102 2.16 0.18 -2.28
N GLY A 103 3.18 0.29 -3.17
CA GLY A 103 4.59 0.40 -2.81
C GLY A 103 5.14 -0.71 -1.93
N GLY A 104 6.09 -0.37 -1.05
CA GLY A 104 6.73 -1.30 -0.12
C GLY A 104 5.78 -1.97 0.87
N ASN A 105 4.67 -1.30 1.22
CA ASN A 105 3.65 -1.84 2.11
C ASN A 105 2.97 -3.11 1.57
N SER A 106 2.92 -3.29 0.25
CA SER A 106 2.38 -4.51 -0.36
C SER A 106 3.20 -5.77 -0.05
N LEU A 107 4.49 -5.61 0.25
CA LEU A 107 5.43 -6.71 0.47
C LEU A 107 5.53 -7.12 1.94
N MET A 108 5.25 -6.23 2.87
CA MET A 108 5.38 -6.51 4.32
C MET A 108 4.50 -7.67 4.80
N PRO A 109 3.20 -7.76 4.43
CA PRO A 109 2.36 -8.89 4.80
C PRO A 109 2.85 -10.22 4.23
N LEU A 110 3.41 -10.22 3.01
CA LEU A 110 3.95 -11.42 2.37
C LEU A 110 5.16 -11.95 3.13
N MET A 111 6.08 -11.07 3.52
CA MET A 111 7.27 -11.43 4.31
C MET A 111 6.87 -11.97 5.68
N ALA A 112 6.02 -11.25 6.41
CA ALA A 112 5.57 -11.64 7.73
C ALA A 112 4.86 -13.00 7.73
N ALA A 113 3.96 -13.20 6.78
CA ALA A 113 3.24 -14.45 6.61
C ALA A 113 4.14 -15.62 6.22
N ALA A 114 5.10 -15.39 5.30
CA ALA A 114 6.05 -16.41 4.88
C ALA A 114 6.93 -16.93 6.05
N VAL A 115 7.43 -16.02 6.88
CA VAL A 115 8.22 -16.37 8.07
C VAL A 115 7.39 -17.18 9.07
N ARG A 116 6.11 -16.86 9.23
CA ARG A 116 5.21 -17.51 10.18
C ARG A 116 4.48 -18.75 9.62
N GLY A 117 4.65 -19.06 8.33
CA GLY A 117 3.93 -20.15 7.67
C GLY A 117 2.43 -19.90 7.55
N LEU A 118 1.98 -18.62 7.56
CA LEU A 118 0.59 -18.20 7.43
C LEU A 118 0.24 -17.88 5.97
N PRO A 119 -1.01 -18.01 5.57
CA PRO A 119 -1.47 -17.49 4.28
C PRO A 119 -1.68 -15.97 4.32
N VAL A 120 -1.63 -15.34 3.14
CA VAL A 120 -2.01 -13.95 2.92
C VAL A 120 -3.31 -13.90 2.14
N VAL A 121 -4.20 -13.01 2.53
CA VAL A 121 -5.45 -12.75 1.80
C VAL A 121 -5.14 -12.03 0.48
N ASP A 122 -5.71 -12.51 -0.64
CA ASP A 122 -5.63 -11.84 -1.93
C ASP A 122 -6.56 -10.62 -1.94
N GLY A 123 -6.06 -9.53 -1.41
CA GLY A 123 -6.80 -8.29 -1.27
C GLY A 123 -6.14 -7.37 -0.25
N ASP A 124 -6.65 -6.17 -0.17
CA ASP A 124 -6.20 -5.14 0.76
C ASP A 124 -7.34 -4.23 1.23
N GLY A 125 -7.03 -3.26 2.08
CA GLY A 125 -8.00 -2.33 2.64
C GLY A 125 -8.19 -1.04 1.84
N MET A 126 -7.42 -0.78 0.78
CA MET A 126 -7.43 0.52 0.11
C MET A 126 -7.52 0.45 -1.42
N GLY A 127 -7.07 -0.64 -2.05
CA GLY A 127 -6.96 -0.79 -3.50
C GLY A 127 -5.88 0.09 -4.15
N ARG A 128 -5.28 0.97 -3.36
CA ARG A 128 -4.21 1.91 -3.70
C ARG A 128 -3.47 2.29 -2.42
N ALA A 129 -2.50 3.20 -2.45
CA ALA A 129 -2.03 3.84 -1.24
C ALA A 129 -2.92 5.03 -0.86
N PHE A 130 -3.25 5.14 0.43
CA PHE A 130 -3.94 6.27 1.05
C PHE A 130 -3.23 6.70 2.33
N PRO A 131 -3.27 8.01 2.67
CA PRO A 131 -2.50 8.54 3.79
C PRO A 131 -3.03 8.19 5.18
N GLU A 132 -4.29 7.81 5.34
CA GLU A 132 -4.94 7.76 6.66
C GLU A 132 -5.79 6.49 6.87
N ALA A 133 -5.76 5.95 8.10
CA ALA A 133 -6.43 4.69 8.47
C ALA A 133 -7.96 4.71 8.27
N GLN A 134 -8.63 5.87 8.44
CA GLN A 134 -10.07 5.96 8.20
C GLN A 134 -10.46 5.84 6.73
N MET A 135 -9.51 5.88 5.81
CA MET A 135 -9.73 5.70 4.38
C MET A 135 -9.74 4.23 3.95
N MET A 136 -9.38 3.31 4.85
CA MET A 136 -9.46 1.87 4.59
C MET A 136 -10.91 1.41 4.47
N SER A 137 -11.18 0.50 3.54
CA SER A 137 -12.46 -0.19 3.43
C SER A 137 -12.85 -0.95 4.71
N TYR A 138 -11.86 -1.43 5.47
CA TYR A 138 -12.06 -2.03 6.80
C TYR A 138 -12.72 -1.04 7.77
N ALA A 139 -12.16 0.17 7.88
CA ALA A 139 -12.72 1.24 8.72
C ALA A 139 -14.12 1.67 8.25
N ILE A 140 -14.32 1.81 6.92
CA ILE A 140 -15.61 2.16 6.31
C ILE A 140 -16.67 1.09 6.62
N ALA A 141 -16.27 -0.18 6.64
CA ALA A 141 -17.15 -1.29 7.02
C ALA A 141 -17.37 -1.43 8.54
N GLY A 142 -16.81 -0.51 9.35
CA GLY A 142 -17.00 -0.49 10.79
C GLY A 142 -16.04 -1.38 11.59
N VAL A 143 -14.98 -1.91 10.98
CA VAL A 143 -13.92 -2.61 11.70
C VAL A 143 -13.07 -1.56 12.44
N ARG A 144 -12.92 -1.73 13.75
CA ARG A 144 -12.11 -0.81 14.56
C ARG A 144 -10.62 -1.05 14.34
N PRO A 145 -9.77 0.00 14.32
CA PRO A 145 -8.33 -0.17 14.22
C PRO A 145 -7.72 -0.80 15.49
N THR A 146 -8.37 -0.64 16.62
CA THR A 146 -7.88 -1.06 17.93
C THR A 146 -8.56 -2.32 18.48
N PRO A 147 -7.84 -3.14 19.31
CA PRO A 147 -6.48 -2.90 19.78
C PRO A 147 -5.49 -2.87 18.61
N ALA A 148 -4.51 -1.94 18.65
CA ALA A 148 -3.43 -1.91 17.68
C ALA A 148 -2.08 -1.96 18.40
N LEU A 149 -1.07 -2.56 17.77
CA LEU A 149 0.28 -2.63 18.28
C LEU A 149 1.25 -2.07 17.25
N ALA A 150 1.99 -1.04 17.64
CA ALA A 150 3.04 -0.44 16.83
C ALA A 150 4.42 -0.76 17.40
N MET A 151 5.40 -0.88 16.52
CA MET A 151 6.81 -1.09 16.86
C MET A 151 7.69 -0.16 16.03
N ASP A 152 8.66 0.49 16.67
CA ASP A 152 9.69 1.26 16.01
C ASP A 152 10.88 0.37 15.58
N TYR A 153 11.82 0.95 14.82
CA TYR A 153 13.03 0.26 14.33
C TYR A 153 13.95 -0.26 15.45
N ALA A 154 13.86 0.31 16.65
CA ALA A 154 14.63 -0.13 17.81
C ALA A 154 13.93 -1.27 18.59
N GLY A 155 12.71 -1.65 18.18
CA GLY A 155 11.91 -2.68 18.83
C GLY A 155 11.10 -2.20 20.03
N ASN A 156 11.00 -0.88 20.25
CA ASN A 156 10.07 -0.34 21.25
C ASN A 156 8.63 -0.47 20.73
N THR A 157 7.70 -0.81 21.63
CA THR A 157 6.30 -1.02 21.26
C THR A 157 5.37 -0.08 21.98
N ALA A 158 4.28 0.29 21.30
CA ALA A 158 3.12 0.97 21.88
C ALA A 158 1.84 0.20 21.53
N VAL A 159 0.92 0.14 22.47
CA VAL A 159 -0.43 -0.41 22.27
C VAL A 159 -1.42 0.75 22.29
N PHE A 160 -2.34 0.71 21.32
CA PHE A 160 -3.36 1.75 21.17
C PHE A 160 -4.75 1.17 21.41
N GLU A 161 -5.51 1.88 22.23
CA GLU A 161 -6.95 1.74 22.43
C GLU A 161 -7.56 3.12 22.29
N THR A 162 -8.48 3.30 21.32
CA THR A 162 -9.10 4.59 21.02
C THR A 162 -10.60 4.46 20.80
N SER A 163 -11.33 5.56 20.94
CA SER A 163 -12.78 5.59 20.76
C SER A 163 -13.21 5.43 19.31
N ASP A 164 -12.39 5.94 18.38
CA ASP A 164 -12.69 6.01 16.96
C ASP A 164 -11.41 6.00 16.12
N THR A 165 -11.55 5.80 14.80
CA THR A 165 -10.43 5.68 13.86
C THR A 165 -9.69 7.00 13.64
N THR A 166 -10.37 8.15 13.71
CA THR A 166 -9.73 9.46 13.54
C THR A 166 -8.80 9.77 14.72
N THR A 167 -9.26 9.49 15.94
CA THR A 167 -8.43 9.59 17.14
C THR A 167 -7.24 8.63 17.08
N TYR A 168 -7.47 7.40 16.59
CA TYR A 168 -6.41 6.45 16.37
C TYR A 168 -5.35 6.99 15.38
N GLU A 169 -5.77 7.49 14.22
CA GLU A 169 -4.86 8.06 13.21
C GLU A 169 -3.98 9.16 13.81
N HIS A 170 -4.54 10.08 14.58
CA HIS A 170 -3.77 11.13 15.24
C HIS A 170 -2.72 10.57 16.22
N HIS A 171 -3.09 9.56 17.01
CA HIS A 171 -2.17 8.97 18.01
C HIS A 171 -1.06 8.16 17.34
N ILE A 172 -1.38 7.34 16.34
CA ILE A 172 -0.39 6.52 15.64
C ILE A 172 0.61 7.38 14.88
N ARG A 173 0.16 8.49 14.26
CA ARG A 173 1.04 9.46 13.59
C ARG A 173 1.95 10.20 14.58
N ALA A 174 1.44 10.58 15.74
CA ALA A 174 2.27 11.18 16.78
C ALA A 174 3.37 10.23 17.26
N PHE A 175 3.05 8.95 17.42
CA PHE A 175 4.03 7.92 17.75
C PHE A 175 5.04 7.71 16.63
N ALA A 176 4.58 7.59 15.37
CA ALA A 176 5.48 7.46 14.23
C ALA A 176 6.47 8.63 14.13
N ALA A 177 5.99 9.87 14.29
CA ALA A 177 6.84 11.06 14.29
C ALA A 177 7.88 11.04 15.42
N ALA A 178 7.50 10.63 16.64
CA ALA A 178 8.40 10.50 17.77
C ALA A 178 9.41 9.35 17.61
N ALA A 179 9.03 8.31 16.88
CA ALA A 179 9.83 7.11 16.62
C ALA A 179 10.77 7.22 15.41
N GLY A 180 11.00 8.43 14.89
CA GLY A 180 11.88 8.68 13.77
C GLY A 180 11.18 8.72 12.39
N GLY A 181 9.85 8.74 12.36
CA GLY A 181 9.04 8.99 11.19
C GLY A 181 8.47 7.75 10.48
N MET A 182 8.82 6.54 10.92
CA MET A 182 8.31 5.27 10.38
C MET A 182 8.18 4.22 11.48
N ILE A 183 7.10 3.45 11.46
CA ILE A 183 6.80 2.36 12.39
C ILE A 183 6.12 1.21 11.65
N THR A 184 6.22 0.01 12.21
CA THR A 184 5.47 -1.17 11.76
C THR A 184 4.29 -1.40 12.69
N VAL A 185 3.12 -1.68 12.14
CA VAL A 185 1.85 -1.74 12.88
C VAL A 185 1.05 -2.99 12.51
N ALA A 186 0.40 -3.60 13.51
CA ALA A 186 -0.71 -4.53 13.37
C ALA A 186 -1.97 -3.85 13.91
N GLU A 187 -3.00 -3.75 13.06
CA GLU A 187 -4.25 -3.04 13.38
C GLU A 187 -5.43 -3.63 12.62
N HIS A 188 -6.65 -3.14 12.87
CA HIS A 188 -7.88 -3.61 12.20
C HIS A 188 -8.02 -5.13 12.18
N SER A 189 -7.62 -5.81 13.26
CA SER A 189 -7.83 -7.26 13.34
C SER A 189 -9.31 -7.58 13.25
N MET A 190 -9.66 -8.61 12.50
CA MET A 190 -11.04 -8.90 12.16
C MET A 190 -11.32 -10.39 12.02
N SER A 191 -12.59 -10.75 12.07
CA SER A 191 -13.04 -12.12 11.75
C SER A 191 -13.02 -12.40 10.26
N GLY A 192 -13.07 -13.68 9.87
CA GLY A 192 -13.22 -14.08 8.48
C GLY A 192 -14.50 -13.51 7.85
N ALA A 193 -15.60 -13.44 8.59
CA ALA A 193 -16.82 -12.79 8.11
C ALA A 193 -16.61 -11.29 7.82
N GLN A 194 -15.87 -10.59 8.67
CA GLN A 194 -15.59 -9.15 8.49
C GLN A 194 -14.69 -8.89 7.29
N ILE A 195 -13.62 -9.68 7.10
CA ILE A 195 -12.74 -9.47 5.95
C ILE A 195 -13.44 -9.78 4.63
N LYS A 196 -14.27 -10.81 4.54
CA LYS A 196 -15.10 -11.11 3.38
C LYS A 196 -15.97 -9.93 2.95
N ALA A 197 -16.48 -9.17 3.93
CA ALA A 197 -17.39 -8.06 3.71
C ALA A 197 -16.67 -6.72 3.44
N SER A 198 -15.37 -6.62 3.72
CA SER A 198 -14.67 -5.33 3.73
C SER A 198 -13.42 -5.25 2.86
N VAL A 199 -12.80 -6.39 2.51
CA VAL A 199 -11.61 -6.41 1.67
C VAL A 199 -11.91 -5.95 0.24
N ILE A 200 -10.99 -5.22 -0.36
CA ILE A 200 -10.96 -5.00 -1.82
C ILE A 200 -10.28 -6.22 -2.44
N PRO A 201 -11.01 -7.08 -3.14
CA PRO A 201 -10.50 -8.41 -3.52
C PRO A 201 -9.53 -8.36 -4.68
N SER A 202 -8.66 -9.39 -4.73
CA SER A 202 -7.77 -9.68 -5.86
C SER A 202 -6.69 -8.64 -6.15
N THR A 203 -6.43 -7.70 -5.25
CA THR A 203 -5.47 -6.60 -5.51
C THR A 203 -4.03 -7.09 -5.54
N VAL A 204 -3.67 -8.11 -4.75
CA VAL A 204 -2.32 -8.70 -4.77
C VAL A 204 -2.06 -9.45 -6.08
N SER A 205 -2.98 -10.33 -6.48
CA SER A 205 -2.87 -11.05 -7.75
C SER A 205 -2.98 -10.12 -8.96
N PHE A 206 -3.75 -9.03 -8.86
CA PHE A 206 -3.84 -7.99 -9.88
C PHE A 206 -2.51 -7.23 -10.01
N SER A 207 -1.91 -6.81 -8.88
CA SER A 207 -0.59 -6.16 -8.88
C SER A 207 0.47 -7.02 -9.59
N LEU A 208 0.49 -8.32 -9.31
CA LEU A 208 1.39 -9.26 -9.99
C LEU A 208 1.14 -9.32 -11.51
N LYS A 209 -0.13 -9.36 -11.95
CA LYS A 209 -0.48 -9.37 -13.39
C LYS A 209 -0.09 -8.04 -14.05
N LEU A 210 -0.33 -6.93 -13.37
CA LEU A 210 0.03 -5.59 -13.84
C LEU A 210 1.53 -5.45 -14.01
N GLY A 211 2.32 -5.88 -13.03
CA GLY A 211 3.77 -5.83 -13.11
C GLY A 211 4.33 -6.67 -14.24
N ARG A 212 3.80 -7.88 -14.47
CA ARG A 212 4.15 -8.71 -15.62
C ARG A 212 3.87 -8.00 -16.95
N LEU A 213 2.68 -7.38 -17.08
CA LEU A 213 2.33 -6.60 -18.25
C LEU A 213 3.31 -5.45 -18.50
N LEU A 214 3.61 -4.66 -17.46
CA LEU A 214 4.53 -3.53 -17.54
C LEU A 214 5.96 -3.96 -17.87
N ARG A 215 6.43 -5.11 -17.36
CA ARG A 215 7.74 -5.67 -17.70
C ARG A 215 7.81 -6.14 -19.13
N ASP A 216 6.77 -6.80 -19.61
CA ASP A 216 6.74 -7.45 -20.93
C ASP A 216 6.45 -6.46 -22.06
N GLN A 217 5.76 -5.35 -21.76
CA GLN A 217 5.42 -4.30 -22.73
C GLN A 217 6.18 -3.00 -22.38
N ARG A 218 7.46 -2.95 -22.76
CA ARG A 218 8.28 -1.74 -22.64
C ARG A 218 8.10 -0.87 -23.87
N GLY A 219 7.99 0.45 -23.66
CA GLY A 219 7.86 1.42 -24.70
C GLY A 219 7.03 2.64 -24.28
N PRO A 220 6.75 3.55 -25.22
CA PRO A 220 5.91 4.71 -24.94
C PRO A 220 4.57 4.31 -24.36
N ILE A 221 4.09 5.06 -23.38
CA ILE A 221 2.84 4.75 -22.66
C ILE A 221 1.64 4.57 -23.59
N ASP A 222 1.61 5.27 -24.72
CA ASP A 222 0.53 5.16 -25.70
C ASP A 222 0.47 3.76 -26.36
N ASP A 223 1.59 3.05 -26.46
CA ASP A 223 1.65 1.68 -26.97
C ASP A 223 1.21 0.66 -25.92
N VAL A 224 1.45 0.95 -24.64
CA VAL A 224 1.07 0.09 -23.49
C VAL A 224 -0.39 0.29 -23.08
N LEU A 225 -0.94 1.48 -23.31
CA LEU A 225 -2.27 1.88 -22.84
C LEU A 225 -3.41 0.94 -23.28
N PRO A 226 -3.45 0.38 -24.51
CA PRO A 226 -4.48 -0.58 -24.88
C PRO A 226 -4.48 -1.86 -24.02
N ALA A 227 -3.30 -2.37 -23.69
CA ALA A 227 -3.16 -3.56 -22.85
C ALA A 227 -3.53 -3.25 -21.37
N LEU A 228 -3.16 -2.07 -20.87
CA LEU A 228 -3.61 -1.60 -19.55
C LEU A 228 -5.14 -1.51 -19.50
N ARG A 229 -5.78 -0.92 -20.50
CA ARG A 229 -7.25 -0.82 -20.56
C ARG A 229 -7.91 -2.19 -20.52
N LEU A 230 -7.37 -3.16 -21.23
CA LEU A 230 -7.89 -4.53 -21.23
C LEU A 230 -7.72 -5.19 -19.85
N LEU A 231 -6.54 -5.06 -19.23
CA LEU A 231 -6.28 -5.64 -17.91
C LEU A 231 -7.17 -5.02 -16.82
N PHE A 232 -7.35 -3.71 -16.85
CA PHE A 232 -8.13 -2.99 -15.85
C PHE A 232 -9.64 -3.18 -15.99
N ALA A 233 -10.17 -3.37 -17.21
CA ALA A 233 -11.60 -3.54 -17.47
C ALA A 233 -12.23 -4.70 -16.71
N ASP A 234 -11.47 -5.79 -16.51
CA ASP A 234 -11.91 -6.98 -15.78
C ASP A 234 -11.49 -6.96 -14.29
N SER A 235 -11.23 -5.78 -13.72
CA SER A 235 -10.79 -5.61 -12.35
C SER A 235 -11.70 -4.69 -11.55
N VAL A 236 -11.46 -4.59 -10.25
CA VAL A 236 -12.13 -3.63 -9.36
C VAL A 236 -11.87 -2.17 -9.71
N TYR A 237 -10.85 -1.91 -10.53
CA TYR A 237 -10.41 -0.55 -10.90
C TYR A 237 -11.15 0.02 -12.12
N GLY A 238 -11.67 -0.82 -13.01
CA GLY A 238 -12.45 -0.38 -14.18
C GLY A 238 -11.59 0.23 -15.30
N SER A 239 -11.83 1.48 -15.68
CA SER A 239 -11.25 2.09 -16.89
C SER A 239 -9.92 2.81 -16.65
N VAL A 240 -9.06 2.85 -17.69
CA VAL A 240 -7.79 3.58 -17.70
C VAL A 240 -7.80 4.67 -18.76
N HIS A 241 -7.44 5.89 -18.38
CA HIS A 241 -7.37 7.04 -19.26
C HIS A 241 -6.06 7.80 -19.12
N LYS A 242 -5.45 8.19 -20.23
CA LYS A 242 -4.39 9.19 -20.24
C LYS A 242 -5.03 10.56 -20.14
N ILE A 243 -4.80 11.26 -19.03
CA ILE A 243 -5.42 12.56 -18.75
C ILE A 243 -4.54 13.75 -19.12
N PHE A 244 -3.21 13.54 -19.17
CA PHE A 244 -2.25 14.59 -19.50
C PHE A 244 -0.95 14.00 -20.03
N SER A 245 -0.17 14.81 -20.77
CA SER A 245 1.18 14.50 -21.22
C SER A 245 1.99 15.79 -21.22
N GLY A 246 3.21 15.75 -20.69
CA GLY A 246 4.04 16.94 -20.60
C GLY A 246 5.34 16.69 -19.86
N LYS A 247 6.06 17.75 -19.59
CA LYS A 247 7.33 17.75 -18.86
C LYS A 247 7.10 18.14 -17.41
N VAL A 248 7.63 17.37 -16.45
CA VAL A 248 7.66 17.77 -15.04
C VAL A 248 8.47 19.06 -14.93
N SER A 249 7.81 20.16 -14.55
CA SER A 249 8.43 21.48 -14.40
C SER A 249 8.80 21.77 -12.94
N SER A 250 8.06 21.25 -11.99
CA SER A 250 8.38 21.37 -10.56
C SER A 250 7.82 20.23 -9.74
N LYS A 251 8.54 19.89 -8.67
CA LYS A 251 8.05 19.04 -7.58
C LYS A 251 8.52 19.68 -6.28
N SER A 252 7.59 19.94 -5.38
CA SER A 252 7.87 20.45 -4.05
C SER A 252 7.15 19.61 -3.01
N THR A 253 7.90 19.00 -2.10
CA THR A 253 7.34 18.24 -0.97
C THR A 253 8.06 18.62 0.31
N ARG A 254 7.33 18.57 1.42
CA ARG A 254 7.85 18.76 2.78
C ARG A 254 7.13 17.83 3.74
N THR A 255 7.84 17.33 4.74
CA THR A 255 7.23 16.50 5.78
C THR A 255 6.57 17.39 6.84
N VAL A 256 5.28 17.21 7.05
CA VAL A 256 4.48 17.96 8.04
C VAL A 256 3.55 17.00 8.76
N GLY A 257 3.67 16.92 10.09
CA GLY A 257 2.79 16.10 10.93
C GLY A 257 2.84 14.60 10.59
N GLY A 258 3.98 14.11 10.10
CA GLY A 258 4.15 12.71 9.70
C GLY A 258 3.65 12.37 8.28
N TYR A 259 3.36 13.40 7.47
CA TYR A 259 2.98 13.26 6.06
C TYR A 259 3.94 14.02 5.16
N ASP A 260 4.18 13.51 3.97
CA ASP A 260 4.79 14.26 2.88
C ASP A 260 3.70 15.04 2.13
N VAL A 261 3.73 16.36 2.23
CA VAL A 261 2.74 17.25 1.59
C VAL A 261 3.39 18.14 0.56
N GLY A 262 2.69 18.40 -0.55
CA GLY A 262 3.23 19.26 -1.60
C GLY A 262 2.46 19.16 -2.91
N ASP A 263 3.16 19.55 -3.98
CA ASP A 263 2.60 19.60 -5.33
C ASP A 263 3.63 19.16 -6.37
N LEU A 264 3.13 18.55 -7.44
CA LEU A 264 3.84 18.24 -8.67
C LEU A 264 3.20 19.01 -9.82
N SER A 265 3.99 19.71 -10.63
CA SER A 265 3.52 20.42 -11.83
C SER A 265 4.10 19.81 -13.09
N ILE A 266 3.25 19.62 -14.09
CA ILE A 266 3.60 19.09 -15.41
C ILE A 266 3.13 20.10 -16.46
N GLU A 267 4.04 20.66 -17.25
CA GLU A 267 3.74 21.56 -18.35
C GLU A 267 3.49 20.77 -19.63
N ASP A 268 2.45 21.12 -20.37
CA ASP A 268 2.13 20.52 -21.67
C ASP A 268 3.29 20.72 -22.67
N PHE A 269 3.55 19.75 -23.51
CA PHE A 269 4.65 19.84 -24.49
C PHE A 269 4.42 20.94 -25.55
N ASP A 270 3.16 21.19 -25.92
CA ASP A 270 2.77 22.08 -27.04
C ASP A 270 2.29 23.43 -26.53
N ASP A 271 1.73 23.50 -25.31
CA ASP A 271 1.20 24.72 -24.69
C ASP A 271 1.68 24.89 -23.25
N PRO A 272 2.78 25.66 -23.01
CA PRO A 272 3.30 25.88 -21.66
C PRO A 272 2.30 26.58 -20.69
N GLN A 273 1.23 27.20 -21.18
CA GLN A 273 0.20 27.76 -20.32
C GLN A 273 -0.80 26.71 -19.82
N ARG A 274 -0.78 25.53 -20.40
CA ARG A 274 -1.57 24.40 -19.97
C ARG A 274 -0.76 23.56 -18.99
N VAL A 275 -1.07 23.66 -17.70
CA VAL A 275 -0.33 23.03 -16.62
C VAL A 275 -1.24 22.05 -15.88
N CYS A 276 -0.77 20.83 -15.73
CA CYS A 276 -1.34 19.86 -14.82
C CYS A 276 -0.65 19.97 -13.46
N SER A 277 -1.43 20.25 -12.41
CA SER A 277 -0.96 20.27 -11.03
C SER A 277 -1.55 19.09 -10.28
N ILE A 278 -0.70 18.35 -9.56
CA ILE A 278 -1.08 17.20 -8.73
C ILE A 278 -0.78 17.54 -7.28
N THR A 279 -1.82 17.55 -6.45
CA THR A 279 -1.68 17.75 -5.00
C THR A 279 -1.28 16.45 -4.33
N ILE A 280 -0.30 16.54 -3.43
CA ILE A 280 0.32 15.41 -2.73
C ILE A 280 0.04 15.49 -1.23
N LYS A 281 -0.40 14.38 -0.63
CA LYS A 281 -0.34 14.11 0.81
C LYS A 281 0.01 12.63 0.97
N ASN A 282 1.28 12.31 1.08
CA ASN A 282 1.91 11.03 0.80
C ASN A 282 1.66 10.57 -0.65
N GLU A 283 0.41 10.46 -1.04
CA GLU A 283 -0.09 10.01 -2.33
C GLU A 283 -0.59 11.19 -3.19
N TYR A 284 -0.82 10.91 -4.47
CA TYR A 284 -1.48 11.84 -5.39
C TYR A 284 -2.98 11.84 -5.12
N LEU A 285 -3.51 12.98 -4.69
CA LEU A 285 -4.91 13.10 -4.27
C LEU A 285 -5.80 13.74 -5.33
N VAL A 286 -5.31 14.77 -6.00
CA VAL A 286 -6.08 15.52 -7.01
C VAL A 286 -5.16 15.93 -8.15
N ALA A 287 -5.58 15.66 -9.38
CA ALA A 287 -4.96 16.20 -10.58
C ALA A 287 -5.88 17.26 -11.20
N THR A 288 -5.34 18.45 -11.42
CA THR A 288 -6.07 19.58 -12.03
C THR A 288 -5.35 20.07 -13.27
N VAL A 289 -6.08 20.56 -14.28
CA VAL A 289 -5.51 21.31 -15.39
C VAL A 289 -6.15 22.69 -15.40
N ASN A 290 -5.31 23.73 -15.31
CA ASN A 290 -5.74 25.12 -15.21
C ASN A 290 -6.84 25.28 -14.13
N HIS A 291 -6.60 24.72 -12.94
CA HIS A 291 -7.50 24.70 -11.77
C HIS A 291 -8.82 23.93 -11.94
N ARG A 292 -9.00 23.19 -13.03
CA ARG A 292 -10.15 22.29 -13.19
C ARG A 292 -9.76 20.85 -12.85
N PRO A 293 -10.45 20.19 -11.91
CA PRO A 293 -10.12 18.80 -11.56
C PRO A 293 -10.37 17.87 -12.75
N LEU A 294 -9.41 16.98 -13.02
CA LEU A 294 -9.50 15.92 -14.02
C LEU A 294 -9.67 14.54 -13.37
N ALA A 295 -9.00 14.33 -12.24
CA ALA A 295 -9.09 13.12 -11.45
C ALA A 295 -8.90 13.46 -9.98
N MET A 296 -9.56 12.73 -9.11
CA MET A 296 -9.40 12.87 -7.65
C MET A 296 -9.65 11.52 -6.98
N VAL A 297 -9.10 11.37 -5.78
CA VAL A 297 -9.37 10.18 -4.98
C VAL A 297 -10.88 9.89 -4.88
N PRO A 298 -11.32 8.63 -4.96
CA PRO A 298 -10.53 7.39 -4.92
C PRO A 298 -9.89 6.96 -6.23
N ASP A 299 -10.02 7.72 -7.33
CA ASP A 299 -9.36 7.39 -8.60
C ASP A 299 -7.85 7.22 -8.41
N LEU A 300 -7.28 6.26 -9.15
CA LEU A 300 -5.84 6.09 -9.24
C LEU A 300 -5.24 7.19 -10.13
N ILE A 301 -4.39 8.03 -9.56
CA ILE A 301 -3.62 9.03 -10.31
C ILE A 301 -2.20 8.51 -10.41
N VAL A 302 -1.75 8.16 -11.60
CA VAL A 302 -0.45 7.56 -11.85
C VAL A 302 0.38 8.44 -12.77
N VAL A 303 1.61 8.72 -12.38
CA VAL A 303 2.59 9.41 -13.23
C VAL A 303 3.59 8.37 -13.72
N VAL A 304 3.73 8.25 -15.02
CA VAL A 304 4.66 7.31 -15.66
C VAL A 304 5.63 8.08 -16.53
N ASP A 305 6.84 7.53 -16.69
CA ASP A 305 7.81 8.04 -17.68
C ASP A 305 7.27 7.81 -19.08
N ALA A 306 7.68 8.65 -20.01
CA ALA A 306 7.28 8.56 -21.41
C ALA A 306 8.16 7.58 -22.23
N GLU A 307 9.29 7.12 -21.66
CA GLU A 307 10.26 6.23 -22.32
C GLU A 307 10.05 4.74 -22.05
#